data_1ed9e9cc021eb7da3d615f7a1e9869f8
#
_entry.id   1ed9e9cc021eb7da3d615f7a1e9869f8
#
_cell.length_a   1.000
_cell.length_b   1.000
_cell.length_c   1.000
_cell.angle_alpha   90.00
_cell.angle_beta   90.00
_cell.angle_gamma   90.00
#
_symmetry.space_group_name_H-M   'P 1'
#
loop_
_entity.id
_entity.type
_entity.pdbx_description
1 polymer ?
#
loop_
_entity_poly.entity_id
_entity_poly.type
_entity_poly.pdbx_seq_one_letter_code
_entity_poly.pdbx_strand_id
1 'polypeptide(L)'
;MWSCVVAHKPLKLVCIGGGTGLSALLSGIRKYSHELPIVDMDRLAAVVSVSDDGGSTGRLIDEFDVLPPGDVRKLLVSLSEADELVASLFEYRFSGNGDLGGHTVGNILLTALIDQNGGSFPKAILAASKLLSVRGQIIPASLQGNVLCAELTDGEIIRGQSSIPIRQNREMIRRIFIEPRQNGDQTEDPXPIECVANADAVEAIYNSDAIIVGPGSLYTSIMPNLVYGXIAEAVCRSNAVKIYVCNXMSQPGETDGYSVSDHIRAIQNHVDISLDYVVVNNGLAPENVIQNYVQKQLLNQFSRIQVYVDEGASMVEERFGKAIGSMANLTKNISQISEEILQMADPSRVQVLYDPETDDLQGVKVIKADIIREMXVVENGXELNVIRHNPQRLATTLFDMLQDHFKF
;
A
#
# COMPACT_ATOMS: atom_id res chain seq x y z
N MET A 1 -30.50 -17.33 36.72
CA MET A 1 -30.24 -18.03 35.44
C MET A 1 -28.89 -17.57 34.92
N TRP A 2 -27.90 -18.45 34.94
CA TRP A 2 -26.62 -18.19 34.34
C TRP A 2 -26.80 -18.45 32.83
N SER A 3 -26.83 -17.40 32.03
CA SER A 3 -26.77 -17.57 30.58
C SER A 3 -25.43 -18.24 30.26
N CYS A 4 -25.45 -19.42 29.69
CA CYS A 4 -24.26 -20.00 29.08
C CYS A 4 -23.79 -19.04 27.99
N VAL A 5 -22.80 -18.25 28.28
CA VAL A 5 -22.05 -17.53 27.23
C VAL A 5 -21.34 -18.65 26.47
N VAL A 6 -21.82 -18.95 25.29
CA VAL A 6 -21.10 -19.84 24.38
C VAL A 6 -19.77 -19.13 24.07
N ALA A 7 -18.70 -19.69 24.59
CA ALA A 7 -17.37 -19.14 24.31
C ALA A 7 -17.05 -19.42 22.83
N HIS A 8 -17.27 -18.44 21.99
CA HIS A 8 -16.90 -18.53 20.57
C HIS A 8 -15.38 -18.58 20.46
N LYS A 9 -14.89 -19.38 19.54
CA LYS A 9 -13.45 -19.46 19.24
C LYS A 9 -13.01 -18.17 18.56
N PRO A 10 -11.94 -17.52 19.05
CA PRO A 10 -11.45 -16.31 18.40
C PRO A 10 -11.05 -16.56 16.94
N LEU A 11 -11.29 -15.58 16.08
CA LEU A 11 -11.09 -15.65 14.63
C LEU A 11 -9.61 -15.54 14.28
N LYS A 12 -9.18 -16.31 13.30
CA LYS A 12 -7.88 -16.19 12.66
C LYS A 12 -8.00 -15.19 11.51
N LEU A 13 -7.38 -14.05 11.66
CA LEU A 13 -7.39 -13.00 10.62
C LEU A 13 -6.10 -13.02 9.82
N VAL A 14 -6.21 -12.83 8.51
CA VAL A 14 -5.11 -12.48 7.64
C VAL A 14 -5.38 -11.09 7.06
N CYS A 15 -4.42 -10.19 7.23
CA CYS A 15 -4.47 -8.84 6.67
C CYS A 15 -3.44 -8.74 5.55
N ILE A 16 -3.85 -8.33 4.35
CA ILE A 16 -2.98 -8.28 3.15
C ILE A 16 -2.82 -6.83 2.72
N GLY A 17 -1.57 -6.35 2.62
CA GLY A 17 -1.31 -4.97 2.22
C GLY A 17 0.10 -4.53 2.52
N GLY A 18 0.27 -3.28 2.90
CA GLY A 18 1.56 -2.68 3.22
C GLY A 18 1.42 -1.24 3.69
N GLY A 19 2.55 -0.65 4.00
CA GLY A 19 2.64 0.77 4.31
C GLY A 19 1.88 1.22 5.54
N THR A 20 1.56 2.50 5.53
CA THR A 20 0.91 3.20 6.65
C THR A 20 -0.54 2.73 6.87
N GLY A 21 -1.23 2.35 5.80
CA GLY A 21 -2.62 1.91 5.88
C GLY A 21 -2.77 0.62 6.69
N LEU A 22 -2.03 -0.41 6.31
CA LEU A 22 -2.05 -1.70 7.02
C LEU A 22 -1.55 -1.53 8.46
N SER A 23 -0.50 -0.73 8.67
CA SER A 23 0.02 -0.40 10.00
C SER A 23 -1.08 0.20 10.91
N ALA A 24 -1.89 1.13 10.37
CA ALA A 24 -3.00 1.73 11.12
C ALA A 24 -4.04 0.68 11.51
N LEU A 25 -4.42 -0.21 10.58
CA LEU A 25 -5.36 -1.30 10.85
C LEU A 25 -4.84 -2.22 11.96
N LEU A 26 -3.60 -2.70 11.85
CA LEU A 26 -3.01 -3.63 12.82
C LEU A 26 -2.90 -3.01 14.21
N SER A 27 -2.53 -1.73 14.27
CA SER A 27 -2.48 -0.97 15.53
C SER A 27 -3.87 -0.90 16.19
N GLY A 28 -4.92 -0.70 15.37
CA GLY A 28 -6.31 -0.70 15.85
C GLY A 28 -6.73 -2.07 16.37
N ILE A 29 -6.45 -3.13 15.59
CA ILE A 29 -6.78 -4.51 15.97
C ILE A 29 -6.09 -4.87 17.30
N ARG A 30 -4.79 -4.56 17.41
CA ARG A 30 -4.02 -4.84 18.64
C ARG A 30 -4.65 -4.18 19.86
N LYS A 31 -4.94 -2.90 19.77
CA LYS A 31 -5.54 -2.14 20.91
C LYS A 31 -6.92 -2.67 21.27
N TYR A 32 -7.76 -2.90 20.26
CA TYR A 32 -9.16 -3.26 20.47
C TYR A 32 -9.32 -4.72 20.94
N SER A 33 -8.41 -5.61 20.57
CA SER A 33 -8.44 -7.02 20.97
C SER A 33 -8.29 -7.22 22.50
N HIS A 34 -7.74 -6.24 23.21
CA HIS A 34 -7.69 -6.28 24.69
C HIS A 34 -9.08 -6.08 25.30
N GLU A 35 -9.97 -5.39 24.62
CA GLU A 35 -11.33 -5.10 25.10
C GLU A 35 -12.31 -6.20 24.64
N LEU A 36 -12.17 -6.67 23.43
CA LEU A 36 -13.04 -7.67 22.81
C LEU A 36 -12.17 -8.75 22.13
N PRO A 37 -12.00 -9.92 22.74
CA PRO A 37 -11.14 -10.98 22.22
C PRO A 37 -11.81 -11.77 21.07
N ILE A 38 -12.25 -11.06 20.03
CA ILE A 38 -12.83 -11.65 18.82
C ILE A 38 -11.75 -12.29 17.96
N VAL A 39 -10.54 -11.71 17.97
CA VAL A 39 -9.42 -12.12 17.13
C VAL A 39 -8.41 -12.90 17.94
N ASP A 40 -7.95 -14.01 17.40
CA ASP A 40 -6.82 -14.77 17.94
C ASP A 40 -5.53 -14.02 17.57
N MET A 41 -5.04 -13.18 18.48
CA MET A 41 -3.88 -12.33 18.24
C MET A 41 -2.61 -13.15 17.97
N ASP A 42 -2.50 -14.35 18.50
CA ASP A 42 -1.31 -15.18 18.26
C ASP A 42 -1.33 -15.83 16.86
N ARG A 43 -2.51 -15.84 16.22
CA ARG A 43 -2.72 -16.33 14.85
C ARG A 43 -3.12 -15.22 13.87
N LEU A 44 -3.06 -13.96 14.30
CA LEU A 44 -3.19 -12.83 13.38
C LEU A 44 -1.97 -12.83 12.47
N ALA A 45 -2.19 -12.80 11.16
CA ALA A 45 -1.10 -12.73 10.18
C ALA A 45 -1.24 -11.49 9.31
N ALA A 46 -0.13 -10.80 9.07
CA ALA A 46 -0.04 -9.69 8.12
C ALA A 46 0.86 -10.11 6.95
N VAL A 47 0.28 -10.26 5.77
CA VAL A 47 1.02 -10.55 4.54
C VAL A 47 1.43 -9.22 3.91
N VAL A 48 2.73 -9.05 3.69
CA VAL A 48 3.30 -7.76 3.28
C VAL A 48 4.22 -7.91 2.06
N SER A 49 4.06 -7.02 1.10
CA SER A 49 4.88 -6.94 -0.10
C SER A 49 6.36 -6.70 0.23
N VAL A 50 7.24 -7.24 -0.60
CA VAL A 50 8.69 -7.02 -0.58
C VAL A 50 9.15 -6.28 -1.84
N SER A 51 8.33 -5.32 -2.31
CA SER A 51 8.60 -4.55 -3.52
C SER A 51 8.97 -3.09 -3.25
N ASP A 52 9.05 -2.65 -1.97
CA ASP A 52 9.43 -1.27 -1.60
C ASP A 52 10.88 -1.03 -1.99
N ASP A 53 11.12 0.01 -2.80
CA ASP A 53 12.44 0.41 -3.28
C ASP A 53 12.74 1.89 -2.97
N GLY A 54 11.93 2.51 -2.12
CA GLY A 54 12.03 3.94 -1.87
C GLY A 54 12.99 4.32 -0.73
N GLY A 55 13.55 5.49 -0.82
CA GLY A 55 14.29 6.17 0.26
C GLY A 55 15.31 5.31 1.01
N SER A 56 15.11 5.18 2.32
CA SER A 56 15.99 4.38 3.20
C SER A 56 16.04 2.91 2.79
N THR A 57 14.89 2.35 2.38
CA THR A 57 14.77 0.95 1.97
C THR A 57 15.65 0.68 0.74
N GLY A 58 15.49 1.49 -0.31
CA GLY A 58 16.25 1.31 -1.56
C GLY A 58 17.75 1.32 -1.33
N ARG A 59 18.25 2.30 -0.55
CA ARG A 59 19.69 2.38 -0.24
C ARG A 59 20.22 1.13 0.47
N LEU A 60 19.42 0.58 1.41
CA LEU A 60 19.84 -0.65 2.13
C LEU A 60 19.81 -1.88 1.22
N ILE A 61 18.86 -1.94 0.29
CA ILE A 61 18.79 -2.99 -0.73
C ILE A 61 20.05 -2.92 -1.61
N ASP A 62 20.40 -1.73 -2.09
CA ASP A 62 21.54 -1.53 -3.00
C ASP A 62 22.88 -1.84 -2.32
N GLU A 63 22.99 -1.53 -1.02
CA GLU A 63 24.25 -1.69 -0.28
C GLU A 63 24.43 -3.10 0.27
N PHE A 64 23.36 -3.74 0.75
CA PHE A 64 23.46 -5.00 1.50
C PHE A 64 22.75 -6.19 0.81
N ASP A 65 22.13 -5.97 -0.34
CA ASP A 65 21.38 -7.00 -1.09
C ASP A 65 20.35 -7.72 -0.21
N VAL A 66 19.59 -6.94 0.56
CA VAL A 66 18.55 -7.46 1.48
C VAL A 66 17.16 -7.29 0.91
N LEU A 67 16.19 -8.00 1.47
CA LEU A 67 14.77 -7.73 1.19
C LEU A 67 14.34 -6.44 1.90
N PRO A 68 13.35 -5.72 1.34
CA PRO A 68 12.93 -4.41 1.84
C PRO A 68 12.49 -4.43 3.32
N PRO A 69 13.19 -3.75 4.23
CA PRO A 69 12.79 -3.76 5.65
C PRO A 69 11.67 -2.76 5.98
N GLY A 70 11.41 -1.78 5.11
CA GLY A 70 10.60 -0.60 5.45
C GLY A 70 9.19 -0.90 5.92
N ASP A 71 8.41 -1.64 5.13
CA ASP A 71 7.03 -1.97 5.47
C ASP A 71 6.96 -3.00 6.60
N VAL A 72 7.85 -3.99 6.60
CA VAL A 72 7.97 -4.96 7.69
C VAL A 72 8.20 -4.23 9.03
N ARG A 73 9.11 -3.26 9.06
CA ARG A 73 9.38 -2.44 10.26
C ARG A 73 8.10 -1.75 10.78
N LYS A 74 7.34 -1.12 9.87
CA LYS A 74 6.08 -0.43 10.25
C LYS A 74 5.08 -1.40 10.89
N LEU A 75 4.96 -2.61 10.34
CA LEU A 75 4.03 -3.62 10.85
C LEU A 75 4.52 -4.17 12.20
N LEU A 76 5.82 -4.40 12.35
CA LEU A 76 6.41 -4.81 13.64
C LEU A 76 6.06 -3.80 14.74
N VAL A 77 6.25 -2.51 14.47
CA VAL A 77 5.93 -1.44 15.43
C VAL A 77 4.42 -1.41 15.71
N SER A 78 3.57 -1.57 14.70
CA SER A 78 2.11 -1.51 14.88
C SER A 78 1.57 -2.65 15.75
N LEU A 79 2.23 -3.81 15.74
CA LEU A 79 1.84 -4.99 16.56
C LEU A 79 2.68 -5.10 17.84
N SER A 80 3.55 -4.15 18.12
CA SER A 80 4.45 -4.16 19.29
C SER A 80 3.68 -3.96 20.60
N GLU A 81 3.98 -4.79 21.60
CA GLU A 81 3.58 -4.60 22.99
C GLU A 81 4.78 -4.18 23.86
N ALA A 82 5.91 -3.87 23.23
CA ALA A 82 7.09 -3.35 23.94
C ALA A 82 6.85 -1.95 24.47
N ASP A 83 7.73 -1.51 25.36
CA ASP A 83 7.75 -0.16 25.90
C ASP A 83 7.74 0.89 24.76
N GLU A 84 7.00 1.97 24.96
CA GLU A 84 6.83 3.04 23.98
C GLU A 84 8.18 3.61 23.52
N LEU A 85 9.16 3.65 24.41
CA LEU A 85 10.50 4.11 24.06
C LEU A 85 11.15 3.20 23.01
N VAL A 86 11.02 1.87 23.17
CA VAL A 86 11.57 0.90 22.21
C VAL A 86 10.88 1.04 20.85
N ALA A 87 9.55 1.12 20.85
CA ALA A 87 8.76 1.29 19.61
C ALA A 87 9.14 2.61 18.91
N SER A 88 9.22 3.71 19.65
CA SER A 88 9.60 5.02 19.09
C SER A 88 11.02 5.03 18.54
N LEU A 89 11.95 4.30 19.19
CA LEU A 89 13.32 4.18 18.70
C LEU A 89 13.36 3.45 17.33
N PHE A 90 12.55 2.42 17.15
CA PHE A 90 12.44 1.75 15.85
C PHE A 90 11.96 2.70 14.74
N GLU A 91 11.13 3.68 15.09
CA GLU A 91 10.62 4.66 14.12
C GLU A 91 11.54 5.87 13.97
N TYR A 92 12.51 6.06 14.89
CA TYR A 92 13.41 7.21 14.84
C TYR A 92 14.14 7.27 13.51
N ARG A 93 14.04 8.41 12.84
CA ARG A 93 14.72 8.67 11.56
C ARG A 93 15.83 9.68 11.75
N PHE A 94 17.01 9.31 11.31
CA PHE A 94 18.19 10.20 11.39
C PHE A 94 17.98 11.42 10.50
N SER A 95 18.21 12.59 11.07
CA SER A 95 18.27 13.84 10.32
C SER A 95 19.69 14.06 9.78
N GLY A 96 19.82 14.90 8.78
CA GLY A 96 21.12 15.27 8.21
C GLY A 96 21.36 14.64 6.84
N ASN A 97 22.49 15.02 6.22
CA ASN A 97 22.83 14.66 4.83
C ASN A 97 24.00 13.66 4.76
N GLY A 98 24.44 13.10 5.87
CA GLY A 98 25.46 12.04 5.90
C GLY A 98 24.88 10.66 5.62
N ASP A 99 25.69 9.62 5.67
CA ASP A 99 25.34 8.25 5.31
C ASP A 99 24.11 7.72 6.06
N LEU A 100 23.98 8.07 7.34
CA LEU A 100 22.83 7.68 8.16
C LEU A 100 21.59 8.53 7.88
N GLY A 101 21.74 9.70 7.25
CA GLY A 101 20.64 10.63 7.02
C GLY A 101 19.49 9.97 6.25
N GLY A 102 18.26 10.10 6.76
CA GLY A 102 17.06 9.52 6.17
C GLY A 102 16.82 8.05 6.53
N HIS A 103 17.81 7.33 7.08
CA HIS A 103 17.57 5.96 7.57
C HIS A 103 16.80 5.97 8.89
N THR A 104 15.96 4.95 9.09
CA THR A 104 15.39 4.71 10.43
C THR A 104 16.22 3.69 11.19
N VAL A 105 16.26 3.83 12.51
CA VAL A 105 16.94 2.86 13.38
C VAL A 105 16.41 1.45 13.11
N GLY A 106 15.09 1.30 12.98
CA GLY A 106 14.50 -0.01 12.76
C GLY A 106 14.86 -0.65 11.41
N ASN A 107 15.02 0.16 10.34
CA ASN A 107 15.49 -0.37 9.04
C ASN A 107 16.93 -0.87 9.15
N ILE A 108 17.80 -0.08 9.80
CA ILE A 108 19.22 -0.47 10.04
C ILE A 108 19.26 -1.74 10.91
N LEU A 109 18.46 -1.79 11.96
CA LEU A 109 18.42 -2.94 12.87
C LEU A 109 17.95 -4.20 12.15
N LEU A 110 16.90 -4.10 11.32
CA LEU A 110 16.42 -5.24 10.53
C LEU A 110 17.51 -5.72 9.55
N THR A 111 18.20 -4.80 8.89
CA THR A 111 19.32 -5.14 7.99
C THR A 111 20.41 -5.89 8.76
N ALA A 112 20.80 -5.39 9.95
CA ALA A 112 21.77 -6.07 10.81
C ALA A 112 21.29 -7.46 11.24
N LEU A 113 20.01 -7.60 11.58
CA LEU A 113 19.41 -8.89 11.95
C LEU A 113 19.38 -9.87 10.75
N ILE A 114 19.17 -9.38 9.53
CA ILE A 114 19.24 -10.21 8.31
C ILE A 114 20.66 -10.76 8.17
N ASP A 115 21.65 -9.89 8.25
CA ASP A 115 23.07 -10.29 8.14
C ASP A 115 23.45 -11.29 9.24
N GLN A 116 23.13 -10.98 10.50
CA GLN A 116 23.39 -11.84 11.65
C GLN A 116 22.75 -13.22 11.53
N ASN A 117 21.64 -13.33 10.81
CA ASN A 117 20.91 -14.60 10.60
C ASN A 117 21.23 -15.24 9.25
N GLY A 118 22.38 -14.92 8.66
CA GLY A 118 22.87 -15.53 7.41
C GLY A 118 21.98 -15.20 6.21
N GLY A 119 21.46 -13.98 6.12
CA GLY A 119 20.61 -13.52 5.03
C GLY A 119 19.14 -13.90 5.17
N SER A 120 18.76 -14.58 6.26
CA SER A 120 17.38 -15.06 6.42
C SER A 120 16.43 -13.96 6.92
N PHE A 121 15.60 -13.44 6.02
CA PHE A 121 14.59 -12.42 6.34
C PHE A 121 13.56 -12.93 7.36
N PRO A 122 12.99 -14.15 7.24
CA PRO A 122 12.05 -14.63 8.26
C PRO A 122 12.66 -14.73 9.66
N LYS A 123 13.93 -15.17 9.77
CA LYS A 123 14.62 -15.23 11.08
C LYS A 123 14.86 -13.83 11.64
N ALA A 124 15.18 -12.87 10.80
CA ALA A 124 15.34 -11.46 11.22
C ALA A 124 14.01 -10.87 11.72
N ILE A 125 12.91 -11.14 11.02
CA ILE A 125 11.56 -10.73 11.43
C ILE A 125 11.22 -11.34 12.80
N LEU A 126 11.49 -12.63 12.98
CA LEU A 126 11.23 -13.33 14.25
C LEU A 126 12.07 -12.72 15.40
N ALA A 127 13.35 -12.40 15.14
CA ALA A 127 14.22 -11.76 16.14
C ALA A 127 13.70 -10.36 16.51
N ALA A 128 13.34 -9.56 15.52
CA ALA A 128 12.77 -8.22 15.74
C ALA A 128 11.41 -8.32 16.47
N SER A 129 10.59 -9.33 16.15
CA SER A 129 9.30 -9.57 16.82
C SER A 129 9.50 -9.84 18.32
N LYS A 130 10.54 -10.58 18.68
CA LYS A 130 10.91 -10.82 20.09
C LYS A 130 11.32 -9.53 20.80
N LEU A 131 12.16 -8.71 20.15
CA LEU A 131 12.60 -7.42 20.70
C LEU A 131 11.43 -6.48 20.97
N LEU A 132 10.43 -6.50 20.08
CA LEU A 132 9.25 -5.62 20.14
C LEU A 132 8.05 -6.28 20.84
N SER A 133 8.21 -7.49 21.37
CA SER A 133 7.10 -8.23 21.98
C SER A 133 5.85 -8.25 21.07
N VAL A 134 6.05 -8.51 19.79
CA VAL A 134 4.99 -8.52 18.78
C VAL A 134 4.06 -9.70 19.02
N ARG A 135 2.74 -9.45 19.00
CA ARG A 135 1.72 -10.49 18.95
C ARG A 135 1.18 -10.57 17.53
N GLY A 136 1.20 -11.79 16.99
CA GLY A 136 0.84 -12.05 15.60
C GLY A 136 2.09 -12.31 14.74
N GLN A 137 1.87 -12.47 13.46
CA GLN A 137 2.89 -12.87 12.50
C GLN A 137 2.97 -11.86 11.36
N ILE A 138 4.19 -11.49 10.98
CA ILE A 138 4.44 -10.67 9.80
C ILE A 138 5.11 -11.57 8.78
N ILE A 139 4.46 -11.77 7.66
CA ILE A 139 4.84 -12.75 6.66
C ILE A 139 5.10 -12.01 5.33
N PRO A 140 6.35 -11.97 4.85
CA PRO A 140 6.61 -11.43 3.51
C PRO A 140 5.87 -12.22 2.43
N ALA A 141 5.31 -11.53 1.45
CA ALA A 141 4.59 -12.18 0.33
C ALA A 141 5.51 -13.09 -0.49
N SER A 142 6.81 -12.78 -0.53
CA SER A 142 7.85 -13.58 -1.17
C SER A 142 9.14 -13.47 -0.36
N LEU A 143 10.03 -14.44 -0.53
CA LEU A 143 11.39 -14.42 0.02
C LEU A 143 12.45 -14.12 -1.06
N GLN A 144 11.99 -13.67 -2.24
CA GLN A 144 12.85 -13.31 -3.37
C GLN A 144 12.77 -11.82 -3.63
N GLY A 145 13.92 -11.21 -3.92
CA GLY A 145 13.98 -9.82 -4.36
C GLY A 145 13.24 -9.64 -5.68
N ASN A 146 12.44 -8.60 -5.77
CA ASN A 146 11.63 -8.33 -6.95
C ASN A 146 11.52 -6.82 -7.21
N VAL A 147 11.05 -6.49 -8.42
CA VAL A 147 10.75 -5.14 -8.87
C VAL A 147 9.27 -5.09 -9.25
N LEU A 148 8.53 -4.17 -8.66
CA LEU A 148 7.15 -3.93 -9.05
C LEU A 148 7.11 -3.18 -10.38
N CYS A 149 6.30 -3.66 -11.31
CA CYS A 149 6.14 -3.08 -12.64
C CYS A 149 4.67 -2.73 -12.88
N ALA A 150 4.44 -1.58 -13.53
CA ALA A 150 3.11 -1.17 -13.97
C ALA A 150 3.12 -1.04 -15.50
N GLU A 151 2.22 -1.75 -16.17
CA GLU A 151 1.93 -1.57 -17.59
C GLU A 151 0.77 -0.58 -17.72
N LEU A 152 1.00 0.48 -18.48
CA LEU A 152 0.00 1.52 -18.74
C LEU A 152 -0.88 1.14 -19.92
N THR A 153 -1.97 1.88 -20.13
CA THR A 153 -2.94 1.61 -21.21
C THR A 153 -2.35 1.79 -22.60
N ASP A 154 -1.30 2.60 -22.74
CA ASP A 154 -0.57 2.80 -24.01
C ASP A 154 0.54 1.76 -24.23
N GLY A 155 0.77 0.86 -23.25
CA GLY A 155 1.78 -0.20 -23.32
C GLY A 155 3.12 0.16 -22.70
N GLU A 156 3.32 1.40 -22.23
CA GLU A 156 4.55 1.74 -21.51
C GLU A 156 4.65 0.95 -20.20
N ILE A 157 5.86 0.51 -19.86
CA ILE A 157 6.12 -0.23 -18.61
C ILE A 157 6.99 0.63 -17.69
N ILE A 158 6.43 0.93 -16.53
CA ILE A 158 7.11 1.66 -15.45
C ILE A 158 7.65 0.64 -14.45
N ARG A 159 8.95 0.70 -14.16
CA ARG A 159 9.62 -0.21 -13.22
C ARG A 159 10.00 0.53 -11.95
N GLY A 160 9.77 -0.11 -10.82
CA GLY A 160 10.06 0.41 -9.48
C GLY A 160 8.81 0.95 -8.79
N GLN A 161 8.58 0.47 -7.58
CA GLN A 161 7.42 0.83 -6.76
C GLN A 161 7.36 2.35 -6.52
N SER A 162 8.49 2.96 -6.23
CA SER A 162 8.58 4.41 -5.96
C SER A 162 8.40 5.24 -7.24
N SER A 163 8.68 4.69 -8.41
CA SER A 163 8.55 5.38 -9.71
C SER A 163 7.10 5.46 -10.20
N ILE A 164 6.27 4.47 -9.85
CA ILE A 164 4.90 4.35 -10.36
C ILE A 164 4.06 5.62 -10.09
N PRO A 165 3.97 6.12 -8.85
CA PRO A 165 3.10 7.29 -8.58
C PRO A 165 3.67 8.62 -9.11
N ILE A 166 4.98 8.70 -9.37
CA ILE A 166 5.62 9.95 -9.79
C ILE A 166 5.94 10.01 -11.29
N ARG A 167 5.57 8.97 -12.04
CA ARG A 167 5.85 8.90 -13.49
C ARG A 167 5.25 10.09 -14.23
N GLN A 168 5.89 10.48 -15.31
CA GLN A 168 5.42 11.60 -16.14
C GLN A 168 4.19 11.22 -16.98
N ASN A 169 4.22 10.04 -17.60
CA ASN A 169 3.08 9.50 -18.35
C ASN A 169 1.94 9.17 -17.40
N ARG A 170 0.81 9.86 -17.52
CA ARG A 170 -0.37 9.69 -16.65
C ARG A 170 -1.46 8.78 -17.24
N GLU A 171 -1.13 8.04 -18.31
CA GLU A 171 -2.01 6.97 -18.76
C GLU A 171 -2.36 6.04 -17.61
N MET A 172 -3.57 5.51 -17.63
CA MET A 172 -4.07 4.65 -16.55
C MET A 172 -3.23 3.38 -16.44
N ILE A 173 -3.07 2.90 -15.22
CA ILE A 173 -2.42 1.59 -14.98
C ILE A 173 -3.39 0.50 -15.47
N ARG A 174 -2.97 -0.22 -16.50
CA ARG A 174 -3.71 -1.35 -17.06
C ARG A 174 -3.57 -2.59 -16.20
N ARG A 175 -2.33 -2.87 -15.77
CA ARG A 175 -2.04 -3.97 -14.83
C ARG A 175 -0.70 -3.75 -14.14
N ILE A 176 -0.54 -4.41 -13.02
CA ILE A 176 0.79 -4.52 -12.38
C ILE A 176 1.25 -5.97 -12.39
N PHE A 177 2.54 -6.14 -12.31
CA PHE A 177 3.21 -7.44 -12.24
C PHE A 177 4.56 -7.27 -11.54
N ILE A 178 5.22 -8.38 -11.25
CA ILE A 178 6.53 -8.38 -10.61
C ILE A 178 7.55 -9.05 -11.52
N GLU A 179 8.75 -8.47 -11.55
CA GLU A 179 9.93 -9.07 -12.19
C GLU A 179 10.95 -9.42 -11.11
N PRO A 180 11.71 -10.53 -11.24
CA PRO A 180 12.81 -10.80 -10.33
C PRO A 180 13.83 -9.66 -10.36
N ARG A 181 14.33 -9.25 -9.18
CA ARG A 181 15.43 -8.28 -9.13
C ARG A 181 16.69 -8.96 -9.66
N GLN A 182 17.33 -8.34 -10.65
CA GLN A 182 18.57 -8.84 -11.21
C GLN A 182 19.74 -8.29 -10.39
N ASN A 183 20.47 -9.17 -9.74
CA ASN A 183 21.73 -8.79 -9.09
C ASN A 183 22.84 -8.75 -10.16
N GLY A 184 23.77 -7.80 -10.01
CA GLY A 184 24.69 -7.33 -11.06
C GLY A 184 25.64 -8.31 -11.74
N ASP A 185 25.66 -9.59 -11.42
CA ASP A 185 26.47 -10.61 -12.09
C ASP A 185 25.58 -11.45 -13.00
N GLN A 186 25.28 -10.91 -14.18
CA GLN A 186 24.52 -11.67 -15.18
C GLN A 186 25.40 -12.75 -15.80
N THR A 187 25.22 -13.98 -15.37
CA THR A 187 25.60 -15.14 -16.15
C THR A 187 24.67 -15.23 -17.36
N GLU A 188 25.23 -15.51 -18.52
CA GLU A 188 24.50 -15.61 -19.78
C GLU A 188 23.29 -16.56 -19.65
N ASP A 189 22.12 -16.05 -20.04
CA ASP A 189 20.86 -16.78 -20.20
C ASP A 189 20.18 -17.28 -18.90
N PRO A 190 19.67 -16.34 -18.04
CA PRO A 190 18.83 -16.82 -16.94
C PRO A 190 17.42 -17.14 -17.39
N UNK A 191 16.97 -18.23 -17.10
CA UNK A 191 15.77 -18.49 -17.28
C UNK A 191 15.04 -17.55 -16.60
N PRO A 192 13.90 -17.43 -17.13
CA PRO A 192 13.01 -16.55 -16.41
C PRO A 192 12.66 -17.15 -15.05
N ILE A 193 13.29 -16.62 -14.05
CA ILE A 193 12.99 -16.98 -12.66
C ILE A 193 11.64 -16.35 -12.32
N GLU A 194 10.64 -17.16 -12.10
CA GLU A 194 9.34 -16.69 -11.64
C GLU A 194 9.42 -16.29 -10.17
N CYS A 195 8.87 -15.13 -9.79
CA CYS A 195 8.80 -14.72 -8.40
C CYS A 195 7.80 -15.60 -7.65
N VAL A 196 8.28 -16.35 -6.67
CA VAL A 196 7.50 -17.38 -5.97
C VAL A 196 6.89 -16.81 -4.69
N ALA A 197 5.62 -17.11 -4.47
CA ALA A 197 4.93 -16.78 -3.22
C ALA A 197 5.56 -17.50 -2.02
N ASN A 198 5.60 -16.82 -0.88
CA ASN A 198 6.01 -17.44 0.38
C ASN A 198 4.97 -18.48 0.81
N ALA A 199 5.38 -19.71 1.04
CA ALA A 199 4.50 -20.81 1.45
C ALA A 199 3.78 -20.50 2.78
N ASP A 200 4.45 -19.83 3.72
CA ASP A 200 3.83 -19.44 5.00
C ASP A 200 2.65 -18.47 4.78
N ALA A 201 2.77 -17.56 3.80
CA ALA A 201 1.67 -16.63 3.47
C ALA A 201 0.47 -17.39 2.88
N VAL A 202 0.75 -18.31 1.97
CA VAL A 202 -0.27 -19.17 1.35
C VAL A 202 -1.00 -20.00 2.43
N GLU A 203 -0.23 -20.63 3.33
CA GLU A 203 -0.78 -21.44 4.42
C GLU A 203 -1.65 -20.59 5.38
N ALA A 204 -1.16 -19.40 5.77
CA ALA A 204 -1.91 -18.50 6.65
C ALA A 204 -3.26 -18.12 6.03
N ILE A 205 -3.28 -17.81 4.72
CA ILE A 205 -4.49 -17.45 3.98
C ILE A 205 -5.50 -18.61 3.98
N TYR A 206 -5.07 -19.83 3.65
CA TYR A 206 -5.96 -20.99 3.63
C TYR A 206 -6.53 -21.32 5.01
N ASN A 207 -5.79 -21.05 6.07
CA ASN A 207 -6.18 -21.38 7.44
C ASN A 207 -6.96 -20.27 8.16
N SER A 208 -7.25 -19.15 7.46
CA SER A 208 -7.92 -18.00 8.05
C SER A 208 -9.45 -18.15 8.08
N ASP A 209 -10.07 -17.45 9.00
CA ASP A 209 -11.54 -17.30 9.07
C ASP A 209 -11.98 -16.02 8.33
N ALA A 210 -11.11 -15.01 8.29
CA ALA A 210 -11.35 -13.78 7.53
C ALA A 210 -10.05 -13.24 6.90
N ILE A 211 -10.17 -12.71 5.69
CA ILE A 211 -9.10 -12.06 4.94
C ILE A 211 -9.49 -10.59 4.77
N ILE A 212 -8.63 -9.70 5.26
CA ILE A 212 -8.81 -8.24 5.10
C ILE A 212 -7.77 -7.77 4.08
N VAL A 213 -8.25 -7.27 2.95
CA VAL A 213 -7.42 -6.71 1.88
C VAL A 213 -7.35 -5.20 2.08
N GLY A 214 -6.14 -4.67 2.33
CA GLY A 214 -5.96 -3.25 2.64
C GLY A 214 -6.12 -2.92 4.12
N PRO A 215 -6.21 -1.61 4.45
CA PRO A 215 -6.03 -0.48 3.55
C PRO A 215 -4.58 -0.27 3.13
N GLY A 216 -4.38 0.52 2.09
CA GLY A 216 -3.06 0.83 1.56
C GLY A 216 -3.18 1.37 0.14
N SER A 217 -2.08 1.83 -0.42
CA SER A 217 -2.02 2.21 -1.84
C SER A 217 -2.43 1.01 -2.69
N LEU A 218 -3.40 1.22 -3.58
CA LEU A 218 -4.00 0.12 -4.35
C LEU A 218 -2.93 -0.63 -5.14
N TYR A 219 -2.20 0.08 -5.99
CA TYR A 219 -1.25 -0.52 -6.93
C TYR A 219 0.14 -0.76 -6.33
N THR A 220 0.51 -0.02 -5.29
CA THR A 220 1.88 -0.07 -4.75
C THR A 220 2.00 -0.72 -3.37
N SER A 221 0.87 -1.02 -2.68
CA SER A 221 0.90 -1.68 -1.37
C SER A 221 -0.01 -2.91 -1.29
N ILE A 222 -1.21 -2.88 -1.90
CA ILE A 222 -2.18 -3.99 -1.85
C ILE A 222 -1.87 -5.02 -2.95
N MET A 223 -1.95 -4.57 -4.19
CA MET A 223 -1.82 -5.43 -5.37
C MET A 223 -0.48 -6.18 -5.44
N PRO A 224 0.65 -5.59 -4.99
CA PRO A 224 1.93 -6.33 -5.03
C PRO A 224 1.94 -7.62 -4.21
N ASN A 225 1.00 -7.80 -3.29
CA ASN A 225 0.81 -9.09 -2.60
C ASN A 225 -0.01 -10.07 -3.44
N LEU A 226 -0.98 -9.55 -4.19
CA LEU A 226 -1.97 -10.36 -4.90
C LEU A 226 -1.49 -10.83 -6.28
N VAL A 227 -0.41 -10.27 -6.81
CA VAL A 227 0.13 -10.69 -8.12
C VAL A 227 0.93 -11.99 -8.06
N TYR A 228 1.23 -12.54 -6.86
CA TYR A 228 1.83 -13.88 -6.73
C TYR A 228 0.75 -14.93 -6.90
N GLY A 229 0.85 -15.74 -7.91
CA GLY A 229 -0.13 -16.77 -8.25
C GLY A 229 -0.61 -17.65 -7.08
N UNK A 230 0.18 -17.92 -6.19
CA UNK A 230 -0.11 -18.66 -5.14
C UNK A 230 -0.82 -18.02 -4.12
N ILE A 231 -0.54 -16.81 -3.87
CA ILE A 231 -1.35 -15.99 -2.95
C ILE A 231 -2.72 -15.71 -3.55
N ALA A 232 -2.78 -15.28 -4.81
CA ALA A 232 -4.03 -15.06 -5.51
C ALA A 232 -4.96 -16.28 -5.43
N GLU A 233 -4.42 -17.46 -5.75
CA GLU A 233 -5.18 -18.71 -5.69
C GLU A 233 -5.68 -19.01 -4.26
N ALA A 234 -4.82 -18.80 -3.26
CA ALA A 234 -5.20 -19.04 -1.85
C ALA A 234 -6.35 -18.10 -1.42
N VAL A 235 -6.24 -16.81 -1.79
CA VAL A 235 -7.31 -15.83 -1.49
C VAL A 235 -8.62 -16.24 -2.19
N CYS A 236 -8.56 -16.60 -3.47
CA CYS A 236 -9.75 -16.97 -4.23
C CYS A 236 -10.43 -18.23 -3.68
N ARG A 237 -9.63 -19.26 -3.35
CA ARG A 237 -10.15 -20.57 -2.91
C ARG A 237 -10.41 -20.70 -1.42
N SER A 238 -9.92 -19.78 -0.60
CA SER A 238 -10.17 -19.81 0.83
C SER A 238 -11.66 -19.65 1.11
N ASN A 239 -12.15 -20.37 2.13
CA ASN A 239 -13.51 -20.23 2.65
C ASN A 239 -13.66 -19.04 3.59
N ALA A 240 -12.58 -18.31 3.86
CA ALA A 240 -12.58 -17.13 4.71
C ALA A 240 -13.49 -16.03 4.14
N VAL A 241 -14.13 -15.26 5.01
CA VAL A 241 -14.86 -14.05 4.59
C VAL A 241 -13.84 -13.01 4.06
N LYS A 242 -14.10 -12.44 2.91
CA LYS A 242 -13.18 -11.54 2.20
C LYS A 242 -13.68 -10.11 2.27
N ILE A 243 -12.89 -9.26 2.89
CA ILE A 243 -13.23 -7.87 3.21
C ILE A 243 -12.19 -6.96 2.56
N TYR A 244 -12.65 -6.02 1.75
CA TYR A 244 -11.77 -4.97 1.20
C TYR A 244 -11.98 -3.68 2.01
N VAL A 245 -10.89 -3.05 2.45
CA VAL A 245 -10.93 -1.71 3.08
C VAL A 245 -10.49 -0.70 2.03
N CYS A 246 -11.46 0.07 1.52
CA CYS A 246 -11.24 1.02 0.44
C CYS A 246 -10.45 2.25 0.92
N ASN A 247 -9.68 2.80 0.01
CA ASN A 247 -8.88 3.98 0.29
C ASN A 247 -9.76 5.16 0.71
N UNK A 248 -9.27 6.00 1.52
CA UNK A 248 -9.89 7.07 1.92
C UNK A 248 -9.79 8.18 1.04
N MET A 249 -8.62 8.28 0.38
CA MET A 249 -8.32 9.43 -0.52
C MET A 249 -7.78 8.90 -1.85
N SER A 250 -8.09 9.58 -2.94
CA SER A 250 -7.46 9.38 -4.24
C SER A 250 -5.93 9.55 -4.10
N GLN A 251 -5.16 8.75 -4.83
CA GLN A 251 -3.70 8.82 -4.82
C GLN A 251 -3.20 9.28 -6.18
N PRO A 252 -2.59 10.49 -6.23
CA PRO A 252 -2.08 11.02 -7.49
C PRO A 252 -1.09 10.05 -8.16
N GLY A 253 -1.34 9.78 -9.43
CA GLY A 253 -0.51 8.86 -10.21
C GLY A 253 -0.88 7.39 -10.06
N GLU A 254 -1.82 7.05 -9.18
CA GLU A 254 -2.29 5.66 -9.02
C GLU A 254 -3.80 5.56 -9.26
N THR A 255 -4.59 6.25 -8.44
CA THR A 255 -6.06 6.12 -8.43
C THR A 255 -6.73 7.49 -8.61
N ASP A 256 -6.20 8.29 -9.54
CA ASP A 256 -6.75 9.62 -9.83
C ASP A 256 -8.23 9.51 -10.21
N GLY A 257 -9.10 10.06 -9.37
CA GLY A 257 -10.54 10.10 -9.60
C GLY A 257 -11.27 8.77 -9.51
N TYR A 258 -10.66 7.74 -8.92
CA TYR A 258 -11.31 6.42 -8.77
C TYR A 258 -12.48 6.51 -7.77
N SER A 259 -13.59 5.91 -8.16
CA SER A 259 -14.72 5.61 -7.27
C SER A 259 -14.44 4.32 -6.47
N VAL A 260 -15.34 3.95 -5.57
CA VAL A 260 -15.26 2.66 -4.84
C VAL A 260 -15.33 1.49 -5.84
N SER A 261 -16.22 1.57 -6.83
CA SER A 261 -16.33 0.51 -7.83
C SER A 261 -15.09 0.38 -8.70
N ASP A 262 -14.38 1.50 -8.98
CA ASP A 262 -13.12 1.44 -9.74
C ASP A 262 -12.02 0.72 -8.96
N HIS A 263 -11.93 0.96 -7.65
CA HIS A 263 -10.98 0.24 -6.79
C HIS A 263 -11.24 -1.27 -6.80
N ILE A 264 -12.51 -1.67 -6.64
CA ILE A 264 -12.89 -3.10 -6.65
C ILE A 264 -12.60 -3.72 -8.02
N ARG A 265 -12.99 -3.04 -9.08
CA ARG A 265 -12.76 -3.48 -10.46
C ARG A 265 -11.27 -3.65 -10.76
N ALA A 266 -10.43 -2.72 -10.27
CA ALA A 266 -8.97 -2.82 -10.43
C ALA A 266 -8.42 -4.09 -9.75
N ILE A 267 -8.89 -4.42 -8.55
CA ILE A 267 -8.50 -5.67 -7.87
C ILE A 267 -8.96 -6.88 -8.69
N GLN A 268 -10.23 -6.89 -9.10
CA GLN A 268 -10.84 -8.01 -9.82
C GLN A 268 -10.22 -8.24 -11.20
N ASN A 269 -9.72 -7.20 -11.85
CA ASN A 269 -9.01 -7.32 -13.13
C ASN A 269 -7.66 -8.06 -12.99
N HIS A 270 -7.11 -8.13 -11.79
CA HIS A 270 -5.84 -8.80 -11.52
C HIS A 270 -6.03 -10.17 -10.88
N VAL A 271 -7.06 -10.31 -10.03
CA VAL A 271 -7.29 -11.51 -9.21
C VAL A 271 -8.80 -11.79 -9.22
N ASP A 272 -9.17 -13.00 -9.57
CA ASP A 272 -10.59 -13.44 -9.62
C ASP A 272 -11.16 -13.60 -8.19
N ILE A 273 -11.13 -12.52 -7.43
CA ILE A 273 -11.57 -12.51 -6.02
C ILE A 273 -13.05 -12.12 -5.94
N SER A 274 -13.82 -12.93 -5.20
CA SER A 274 -15.19 -12.60 -4.82
C SER A 274 -15.17 -11.98 -3.43
N LEU A 275 -15.35 -10.68 -3.33
CA LEU A 275 -15.41 -9.95 -2.07
C LEU A 275 -16.79 -10.11 -1.42
N ASP A 276 -16.83 -10.37 -0.11
CA ASP A 276 -18.07 -10.40 0.67
C ASP A 276 -18.47 -9.00 1.14
N TYR A 277 -17.48 -8.21 1.54
CA TYR A 277 -17.69 -6.87 2.10
C TYR A 277 -16.69 -5.87 1.56
N VAL A 278 -17.14 -4.62 1.46
CA VAL A 278 -16.25 -3.46 1.32
C VAL A 278 -16.53 -2.47 2.45
N VAL A 279 -15.48 -2.08 3.16
CA VAL A 279 -15.57 -1.00 4.18
C VAL A 279 -15.22 0.30 3.47
N VAL A 280 -16.16 1.25 3.50
CA VAL A 280 -16.03 2.55 2.84
C VAL A 280 -16.15 3.68 3.86
N ASN A 281 -15.40 4.73 3.63
CA ASN A 281 -15.48 5.91 4.47
C ASN A 281 -16.72 6.76 4.10
N ASN A 282 -17.46 7.22 5.12
CA ASN A 282 -18.53 8.21 4.95
C ASN A 282 -18.29 9.51 5.75
N GLY A 283 -17.14 9.59 6.44
CA GLY A 283 -16.72 10.83 7.10
C GLY A 283 -16.19 11.84 6.08
N LEU A 284 -16.59 13.10 6.20
CA LEU A 284 -16.11 14.14 5.29
C LEU A 284 -14.82 14.76 5.81
N ALA A 285 -13.82 14.83 4.95
CA ALA A 285 -12.57 15.52 5.26
C ALA A 285 -12.82 17.04 5.34
N PRO A 286 -12.12 17.75 6.23
CA PRO A 286 -12.25 19.22 6.30
C PRO A 286 -11.88 19.87 4.96
N GLU A 287 -12.62 20.91 4.59
CA GLU A 287 -12.45 21.60 3.30
C GLU A 287 -11.01 22.10 3.10
N ASN A 288 -10.42 22.67 4.14
CA ASN A 288 -9.02 23.14 4.06
C ASN A 288 -8.04 22.00 3.76
N VAL A 289 -8.30 20.79 4.25
CA VAL A 289 -7.45 19.61 3.97
C VAL A 289 -7.67 19.17 2.51
N ILE A 290 -8.91 19.13 2.05
CA ILE A 290 -9.22 18.82 0.63
C ILE A 290 -8.49 19.82 -0.29
N GLN A 291 -8.54 21.11 0.03
CA GLN A 291 -7.86 22.16 -0.75
C GLN A 291 -6.33 21.92 -0.79
N ASN A 292 -5.72 21.47 0.31
CA ASN A 292 -4.29 21.11 0.33
C ASN A 292 -3.97 19.97 -0.64
N TYR A 293 -4.84 18.94 -0.70
CA TYR A 293 -4.67 17.84 -1.65
C TYR A 293 -4.78 18.33 -3.11
N VAL A 294 -5.79 19.14 -3.40
CA VAL A 294 -5.97 19.76 -4.73
C VAL A 294 -4.72 20.56 -5.10
N GLN A 295 -4.27 21.42 -4.20
CA GLN A 295 -3.08 22.25 -4.42
C GLN A 295 -1.84 21.42 -4.71
N LYS A 296 -1.64 20.36 -3.95
CA LYS A 296 -0.51 19.45 -4.14
C LYS A 296 -0.58 18.73 -5.50
N GLN A 297 -1.76 18.26 -5.89
CA GLN A 297 -1.97 17.65 -7.22
C GLN A 297 -1.64 18.66 -8.34
N LEU A 298 -2.11 19.89 -8.20
CA LEU A 298 -1.84 20.95 -9.19
C LEU A 298 -0.35 21.30 -9.28
N LEU A 299 0.33 21.43 -8.15
CA LEU A 299 1.78 21.70 -8.12
C LEU A 299 2.56 20.61 -8.85
N ASN A 300 2.21 19.35 -8.65
CA ASN A 300 2.83 18.23 -9.36
C ASN A 300 2.62 18.36 -10.88
N GLN A 301 1.45 18.81 -11.33
CA GLN A 301 1.17 19.01 -12.74
C GLN A 301 1.95 20.20 -13.33
N PHE A 302 2.07 21.30 -12.60
CA PHE A 302 2.86 22.45 -13.04
C PHE A 302 4.32 22.07 -13.27
N SER A 303 4.90 21.24 -12.41
CA SER A 303 6.27 20.73 -12.60
C SER A 303 6.40 19.92 -13.90
N ARG A 304 5.39 19.12 -14.24
CA ARG A 304 5.34 18.37 -15.51
C ARG A 304 5.28 19.31 -16.72
N ILE A 305 4.44 20.33 -16.66
CA ILE A 305 4.32 21.33 -17.74
C ILE A 305 5.67 22.01 -17.96
N GLN A 306 6.38 22.37 -16.90
CA GLN A 306 7.69 23.00 -16.99
C GLN A 306 8.68 22.11 -17.77
N VAL A 307 8.70 20.81 -17.48
CA VAL A 307 9.55 19.85 -18.20
C VAL A 307 9.22 19.86 -19.71
N TYR A 308 7.94 19.79 -20.08
CA TYR A 308 7.53 19.82 -21.50
C TYR A 308 7.89 21.13 -22.18
N VAL A 309 7.76 22.26 -21.47
CA VAL A 309 8.12 23.58 -22.00
C VAL A 309 9.64 23.65 -22.24
N ASP A 310 10.42 23.15 -21.28
CA ASP A 310 11.89 23.15 -21.39
C ASP A 310 12.37 22.21 -22.53
N GLU A 311 11.76 21.03 -22.65
CA GLU A 311 12.03 20.10 -23.76
C GLU A 311 11.64 20.72 -25.10
N GLY A 312 10.47 21.35 -25.16
CA GLY A 312 10.00 22.05 -26.36
C GLY A 312 10.95 23.20 -26.76
N ALA A 313 11.42 23.98 -25.81
CA ALA A 313 12.38 25.06 -26.03
C ALA A 313 13.69 24.50 -26.59
N SER A 314 14.23 23.42 -26.02
CA SER A 314 15.44 22.74 -26.50
C SER A 314 15.28 22.22 -27.93
N MET A 315 14.12 21.62 -28.23
CA MET A 315 13.82 21.13 -29.59
C MET A 315 13.71 22.25 -30.61
N VAL A 316 13.19 23.43 -30.24
CA VAL A 316 13.08 24.59 -31.08
C VAL A 316 14.50 25.17 -31.38
N GLU A 317 15.38 25.20 -30.39
CA GLU A 317 16.77 25.66 -30.58
C GLU A 317 17.56 24.72 -31.50
N GLU A 318 17.32 23.41 -31.44
CA GLU A 318 18.08 22.39 -32.16
C GLU A 318 17.60 22.14 -33.60
N ARG A 319 16.34 22.46 -33.94
CA ARG A 319 15.71 21.97 -35.20
C ARG A 319 14.77 22.98 -35.88
N PHE A 320 15.29 24.13 -36.31
CA PHE A 320 14.48 25.11 -37.03
C PHE A 320 13.90 24.63 -38.39
N GLY A 321 14.19 23.38 -38.80
CA GLY A 321 13.73 22.82 -40.07
C GLY A 321 12.69 21.70 -40.02
N LYS A 322 12.35 21.17 -38.81
CA LYS A 322 11.39 20.06 -38.68
C LYS A 322 10.27 20.38 -37.66
N ALA A 323 9.96 21.64 -37.45
CA ALA A 323 9.20 22.14 -36.33
C ALA A 323 7.70 21.83 -36.35
N ILE A 324 7.08 21.51 -37.47
CA ILE A 324 5.61 21.44 -37.56
C ILE A 324 5.04 20.21 -36.85
N GLY A 325 5.70 19.06 -37.00
CA GLY A 325 5.26 17.81 -36.33
C GLY A 325 5.42 17.84 -34.83
N SER A 326 6.50 18.43 -34.34
CA SER A 326 6.77 18.54 -32.90
C SER A 326 5.84 19.56 -32.21
N MET A 327 5.48 20.65 -32.91
CA MET A 327 4.52 21.62 -32.36
C MET A 327 3.11 21.07 -32.22
N ALA A 328 2.67 20.22 -33.16
CA ALA A 328 1.36 19.56 -33.08
C ALA A 328 1.31 18.63 -31.85
N ASN A 329 2.36 17.86 -31.59
CA ASN A 329 2.47 16.99 -30.43
C ASN A 329 2.54 17.79 -29.13
N LEU A 330 3.28 18.89 -29.10
CA LEU A 330 3.36 19.77 -27.93
C LEU A 330 1.99 20.38 -27.61
N THR A 331 1.26 20.85 -28.64
CA THR A 331 -0.10 21.39 -28.46
C THR A 331 -1.06 20.34 -27.91
N LYS A 332 -1.00 19.11 -28.45
CA LYS A 332 -1.81 17.99 -27.98
C LYS A 332 -1.51 17.67 -26.51
N ASN A 333 -0.23 17.59 -26.15
CA ASN A 333 0.21 17.32 -24.77
C ASN A 333 -0.27 18.41 -23.80
N ILE A 334 -0.14 19.69 -24.19
CA ILE A 334 -0.60 20.83 -23.37
C ILE A 334 -2.13 20.77 -23.18
N SER A 335 -2.89 20.45 -24.24
CA SER A 335 -4.35 20.33 -24.14
C SER A 335 -4.75 19.20 -23.20
N GLN A 336 -4.10 18.05 -23.31
CA GLN A 336 -4.33 16.90 -22.43
C GLN A 336 -4.02 17.26 -20.98
N ILE A 337 -2.88 17.88 -20.73
CA ILE A 337 -2.47 18.32 -19.37
C ILE A 337 -3.47 19.32 -18.82
N SER A 338 -3.98 20.24 -19.66
CA SER A 338 -4.98 21.23 -19.23
C SER A 338 -6.27 20.56 -18.79
N GLU A 339 -6.74 19.53 -19.49
CA GLU A 339 -7.91 18.73 -19.08
C GLU A 339 -7.66 17.99 -17.77
N GLU A 340 -6.49 17.38 -17.63
CA GLU A 340 -6.07 16.71 -16.38
C GLU A 340 -6.08 17.68 -15.19
N ILE A 341 -5.54 18.90 -15.41
CA ILE A 341 -5.53 19.95 -14.38
C ILE A 341 -6.95 20.31 -13.93
N LEU A 342 -7.86 20.48 -14.89
CA LEU A 342 -9.26 20.80 -14.57
C LEU A 342 -9.94 19.69 -13.77
N GLN A 343 -9.67 18.43 -14.10
CA GLN A 343 -10.18 17.28 -13.36
C GLN A 343 -9.57 17.17 -11.95
N MET A 344 -8.28 17.44 -11.83
CA MET A 344 -7.57 17.39 -10.54
C MET A 344 -7.93 18.56 -9.63
N ALA A 345 -8.37 19.69 -10.21
CA ALA A 345 -8.83 20.84 -9.44
C ALA A 345 -10.22 20.62 -8.84
N ASP A 346 -10.91 19.53 -9.20
CA ASP A 346 -12.24 19.21 -8.67
C ASP A 346 -12.09 18.58 -7.26
N PRO A 347 -12.49 19.28 -6.20
CA PRO A 347 -12.39 18.76 -4.84
C PRO A 347 -13.19 17.48 -4.62
N SER A 348 -14.25 17.24 -5.40
CA SER A 348 -15.09 16.05 -5.26
C SER A 348 -14.35 14.75 -5.65
N ARG A 349 -13.28 14.86 -6.41
CA ARG A 349 -12.49 13.71 -6.89
C ARG A 349 -11.31 13.35 -5.97
N VAL A 350 -11.11 14.13 -4.91
CA VAL A 350 -9.98 13.95 -3.98
C VAL A 350 -10.29 12.88 -2.92
N GLN A 351 -11.51 12.91 -2.40
CA GLN A 351 -11.96 11.95 -1.39
C GLN A 351 -12.76 10.82 -2.05
N VAL A 352 -12.44 9.57 -1.71
CA VAL A 352 -13.18 8.40 -2.22
C VAL A 352 -14.40 8.20 -1.32
N LEU A 353 -15.58 8.49 -1.86
CA LEU A 353 -16.85 8.32 -1.16
C LEU A 353 -17.73 7.34 -1.96
N TYR A 354 -18.44 6.51 -1.25
CA TYR A 354 -19.38 5.57 -1.87
C TYR A 354 -20.67 6.28 -2.26
N ASP A 355 -21.04 6.15 -3.52
CA ASP A 355 -22.30 6.67 -4.07
C ASP A 355 -23.13 5.50 -4.61
N PRO A 356 -24.27 5.16 -3.96
CA PRO A 356 -25.09 4.03 -4.41
C PRO A 356 -25.74 4.20 -5.78
N GLU A 357 -25.73 5.42 -6.34
CA GLU A 357 -26.30 5.67 -7.68
C GLU A 357 -25.30 5.38 -8.79
N THR A 358 -24.00 5.51 -8.50
CA THR A 358 -22.93 5.39 -9.52
C THR A 358 -22.01 4.20 -9.29
N ASP A 359 -21.87 3.72 -8.04
CA ASP A 359 -20.98 2.60 -7.70
C ASP A 359 -21.71 1.26 -7.86
N ASP A 360 -21.42 0.52 -8.93
CA ASP A 360 -21.87 -0.85 -9.09
C ASP A 360 -20.86 -1.81 -8.46
N LEU A 361 -21.21 -2.37 -7.31
CA LEU A 361 -20.35 -3.25 -6.54
C LEU A 361 -20.66 -4.76 -6.75
N GLN A 362 -21.53 -5.10 -7.68
CA GLN A 362 -21.82 -6.49 -8.11
C GLN A 362 -22.13 -7.43 -6.93
N GLY A 363 -22.92 -6.95 -5.96
CA GLY A 363 -23.38 -7.75 -4.82
C GLY A 363 -22.49 -7.72 -3.58
N VAL A 364 -21.36 -7.03 -3.61
CA VAL A 364 -20.51 -6.83 -2.42
C VAL A 364 -21.26 -5.98 -1.39
N LYS A 365 -21.31 -6.44 -0.14
CA LYS A 365 -21.99 -5.71 0.94
C LYS A 365 -21.17 -4.52 1.41
N VAL A 366 -21.79 -3.34 1.48
CA VAL A 366 -21.14 -2.08 1.83
C VAL A 366 -21.29 -1.82 3.34
N ILE A 367 -20.15 -1.64 4.02
CA ILE A 367 -20.09 -1.19 5.42
C ILE A 367 -19.60 0.26 5.39
N LYS A 368 -20.47 1.18 5.83
CA LYS A 368 -20.19 2.63 5.84
C LYS A 368 -19.80 3.06 7.26
N ALA A 369 -18.68 3.73 7.42
CA ALA A 369 -18.27 4.27 8.71
C ALA A 369 -17.37 5.49 8.54
N ASP A 370 -17.39 6.39 9.51
CA ASP A 370 -16.43 7.48 9.59
C ASP A 370 -15.11 6.92 10.12
N ILE A 371 -14.23 6.54 9.22
CA ILE A 371 -12.94 5.89 9.54
C ILE A 371 -11.74 6.80 9.30
N ILE A 372 -11.95 8.11 9.16
CA ILE A 372 -10.85 9.05 8.91
C ILE A 372 -10.35 9.70 10.21
N ARG A 373 -9.10 10.14 10.15
CA ARG A 373 -8.51 11.09 11.11
C ARG A 373 -7.59 12.05 10.36
N GLU A 374 -7.51 13.26 10.87
CA GLU A 374 -6.57 14.27 10.40
C GLU A 374 -5.24 14.09 11.16
N MET A 375 -4.15 14.23 10.46
CA MET A 375 -2.82 14.12 11.07
C MET A 375 -1.86 15.12 10.47
N UNK A 376 -0.95 15.67 11.03
CA UNK A 376 0.03 16.40 10.65
C UNK A 376 1.06 15.53 10.24
N VAL A 377 1.61 15.70 9.28
CA VAL A 377 2.84 15.07 8.79
C VAL A 377 3.83 16.14 8.34
N VAL A 378 5.09 15.84 8.45
CA VAL A 378 6.15 16.72 7.92
C VAL A 378 6.63 16.13 6.60
N GLU A 379 6.45 16.88 5.52
CA GLU A 379 6.88 16.48 4.18
C GLU A 379 7.69 17.64 3.56
N ASN A 380 8.91 17.37 3.20
CA ASN A 380 9.85 18.39 2.67
C ASN A 380 10.02 19.63 3.58
N GLY A 381 9.96 19.41 4.89
CA GLY A 381 10.05 20.50 5.89
C GLY A 381 8.74 21.26 6.18
N UNK A 382 7.65 20.92 5.62
CA UNK A 382 6.47 21.54 5.80
C UNK A 382 5.59 20.65 6.50
N GLU A 383 4.99 21.28 7.35
CA GLU A 383 3.89 20.60 8.04
C GLU A 383 2.62 20.64 7.20
N LEU A 384 2.06 19.47 6.97
CA LEU A 384 0.85 19.31 6.16
C LEU A 384 -0.19 18.48 6.91
N ASN A 385 -1.42 18.93 6.90
CA ASN A 385 -2.55 18.14 7.37
C ASN A 385 -2.96 17.15 6.27
N VAL A 386 -2.95 15.88 6.62
CA VAL A 386 -3.36 14.79 5.73
C VAL A 386 -4.43 13.94 6.38
N ILE A 387 -5.23 13.29 5.55
CA ILE A 387 -6.23 12.31 6.01
C ILE A 387 -5.61 10.93 6.01
N ARG A 388 -5.81 10.21 7.11
CA ARG A 388 -5.39 8.82 7.28
C ARG A 388 -6.53 8.02 7.91
N HIS A 389 -6.45 6.71 7.84
CA HIS A 389 -7.38 5.83 8.55
C HIS A 389 -7.22 6.02 10.06
N ASN A 390 -8.34 6.11 10.76
CA ASN A 390 -8.38 6.12 12.22
C ASN A 390 -8.30 4.67 12.70
N PRO A 391 -7.22 4.27 13.38
CA PRO A 391 -7.02 2.86 13.77
C PRO A 391 -8.16 2.30 14.60
N GLN A 392 -8.63 3.05 15.59
CA GLN A 392 -9.67 2.61 16.50
C GLN A 392 -11.01 2.44 15.77
N ARG A 393 -11.44 3.49 15.06
CA ARG A 393 -12.73 3.46 14.34
C ARG A 393 -12.75 2.34 13.29
N LEU A 394 -11.65 2.16 12.56
CA LEU A 394 -11.53 1.10 11.54
C LEU A 394 -11.62 -0.28 12.20
N ALA A 395 -10.87 -0.52 13.29
CA ALA A 395 -10.90 -1.81 14.01
C ALA A 395 -12.30 -2.08 14.58
N THR A 396 -12.94 -1.08 15.21
CA THR A 396 -14.30 -1.21 15.73
C THR A 396 -15.28 -1.62 14.62
N THR A 397 -15.24 -0.89 13.50
CA THR A 397 -16.10 -1.17 12.33
C THR A 397 -15.95 -2.62 11.85
N LEU A 398 -14.69 -3.07 11.74
CA LEU A 398 -14.40 -4.44 11.31
C LEU A 398 -14.87 -5.47 12.33
N PHE A 399 -14.65 -5.21 13.61
CA PHE A 399 -15.07 -6.14 14.69
C PHE A 399 -16.59 -6.26 14.76
N ASP A 400 -17.31 -5.14 14.68
CA ASP A 400 -18.79 -5.13 14.66
C ASP A 400 -19.29 -5.96 13.47
N MET A 401 -18.73 -5.73 12.29
CA MET A 401 -19.10 -6.46 11.07
C MET A 401 -18.79 -7.96 11.21
N LEU A 402 -17.61 -8.32 11.77
CA LEU A 402 -17.22 -9.72 11.98
C LEU A 402 -18.14 -10.39 13.01
N GLN A 403 -18.52 -9.68 14.09
CA GLN A 403 -19.48 -10.20 15.08
C GLN A 403 -20.82 -10.51 14.42
N ASP A 404 -21.33 -9.58 13.60
CA ASP A 404 -22.59 -9.78 12.88
C ASP A 404 -22.49 -10.96 11.90
N HIS A 405 -21.38 -11.07 11.15
CA HIS A 405 -21.19 -12.13 10.16
C HIS A 405 -21.14 -13.51 10.82
N PHE A 406 -20.35 -13.65 11.89
CA PHE A 406 -20.15 -14.94 12.57
C PHE A 406 -21.17 -15.20 13.68
N LYS A 407 -22.04 -14.22 13.99
CA LYS A 407 -23.13 -14.30 14.99
C LYS A 407 -22.59 -14.56 16.41
N PHE A 408 -21.58 -13.80 16.81
CA PHE A 408 -21.02 -13.86 18.18
C PHE A 408 -21.95 -13.23 19.20
#